data_fe55cd0b74d9b936380eeb02fa0d2885
#
_entry.id   fe55cd0b74d9b936380eeb02fa0d2885
#
_cell.length_a   1.000
_cell.length_b   1.000
_cell.length_c   1.000
_cell.angle_alpha   90.00
_cell.angle_beta   90.00
_cell.angle_gamma   90.00
#
_symmetry.space_group_name_H-M   'P 1'
#
loop_
_entity.id
_entity.type
_entity.pdbx_description
1 polymer ?
#
loop_
_entity_poly.entity_id
_entity_poly.type
_entity_poly.pdbx_seq_one_letter_code
_entity_poly.pdbx_strand_id
1 'polypeptide(L)'
;MTKTIRIGGASGYWGESMMATPQLLTVEGLDYLVYDFLAEITMSIMARARASRPEAGYATDFITGVLKPNLREIAEKKVKILTNAGGVNPQSCGAAARALIAELGLDLKVAVISGDDLLAARDGLDKYKDMFSGASFPDAEKIASVNAYLGGFPVAAALAAGADIVITGRSVDSAVTLGACIHEFGWAPEDYDQLAGGSLAGHIIECGPQATGGNFTDWQEVKDTIAEIGYPFIDIDARGDFTCSKPEGTGGLVNVGTISEQMLYEIGDPQAYMLPDVTCDFSNVTITQTGEHQVRVAHTKGHPPSDTYKVSATYFDGFRVGTMMSFIGLEAGEKARVFAEAAFARTRAVLRQHNLADFEETSVEVLGEDSQYGAAAGPSTSREVVLKIAAKHEDMKGAGALLKEISGLGLATPAGLSIFAGSRAKPSPLVRLFSFLIPKTDITIEMDADGELSTLQVASGQPFDADRLSRPAPPAEIDAQALVEVPLVKLAWGRSGDKGDKANIGIIARDPAYLPYIWAALDEATLRQRFGHFMAEGSGMTRYYLPGSHAINFLIDEALGGGGVASLRNDPQGKAYAQILLDHPIAVPPHIAEAV
;
A
#
# COMPACT_ATOMS: atom_id res chain seq x y z
N MET A 1 -14.27 30.90 14.79
CA MET A 1 -13.73 29.93 13.82
C MET A 1 -13.60 28.61 14.57
N THR A 2 -14.03 27.50 14.00
CA THR A 2 -13.76 26.17 14.54
C THR A 2 -12.23 25.93 14.52
N LYS A 3 -11.68 25.32 15.59
CA LYS A 3 -10.27 24.95 15.65
C LYS A 3 -9.96 23.99 14.49
N THR A 4 -8.90 24.25 13.74
CA THR A 4 -8.33 23.35 12.72
C THR A 4 -6.87 23.08 13.07
N ILE A 5 -6.36 21.93 12.68
CA ILE A 5 -4.93 21.62 12.74
C ILE A 5 -4.42 21.28 11.36
N ARG A 6 -3.14 21.59 11.10
CA ARG A 6 -2.47 21.38 9.82
C ARG A 6 -1.44 20.27 9.92
N ILE A 7 -1.60 19.22 9.11
CA ILE A 7 -0.77 18.02 9.16
C ILE A 7 -0.20 17.75 7.76
N GLY A 8 1.12 17.65 7.63
CA GLY A 8 1.81 17.31 6.39
C GLY A 8 2.21 15.84 6.33
N GLY A 9 1.88 15.16 5.23
CA GLY A 9 2.29 13.79 4.95
C GLY A 9 3.66 13.76 4.26
N ALA A 10 4.71 13.36 4.96
CA ALA A 10 6.09 13.53 4.53
C ALA A 10 6.81 12.25 4.07
N SER A 11 6.18 11.09 4.14
CA SER A 11 6.70 9.82 3.63
C SER A 11 5.59 8.79 3.52
N GLY A 12 5.58 8.01 2.44
CA GLY A 12 4.68 6.87 2.24
C GLY A 12 5.39 5.52 2.26
N TYR A 13 6.72 5.46 2.31
CA TYR A 13 7.49 4.22 2.48
C TYR A 13 8.95 4.48 2.83
N TRP A 14 9.63 3.48 3.37
CA TRP A 14 11.05 3.57 3.72
C TRP A 14 11.94 3.71 2.49
N GLY A 15 12.74 4.75 2.47
CA GLY A 15 13.65 5.08 1.36
C GLY A 15 13.08 6.08 0.36
N GLU A 16 11.97 6.73 0.68
CA GLU A 16 11.39 7.80 -0.12
C GLU A 16 12.23 9.09 -0.10
N SER A 17 11.82 10.06 -0.89
CA SER A 17 12.56 11.31 -1.13
C SER A 17 12.78 12.14 0.13
N MET A 18 13.99 12.66 0.28
CA MET A 18 14.35 13.65 1.29
C MET A 18 13.75 15.05 1.05
N MET A 19 13.03 15.26 -0.05
CA MET A 19 12.46 16.55 -0.42
C MET A 19 11.19 16.90 0.36
N ALA A 20 10.49 15.89 0.90
CA ALA A 20 9.20 16.08 1.56
C ALA A 20 9.25 17.07 2.73
N THR A 21 10.15 16.83 3.67
CA THR A 21 10.27 17.64 4.90
C THR A 21 10.59 19.11 4.60
N PRO A 22 11.61 19.46 3.78
CA PRO A 22 11.85 20.86 3.41
C PRO A 22 10.67 21.53 2.70
N GLN A 23 9.98 20.82 1.81
CA GLN A 23 8.80 21.37 1.13
C GLN A 23 7.69 21.68 2.13
N LEU A 24 7.33 20.73 2.98
CA LEU A 24 6.24 20.90 3.95
C LEU A 24 6.56 21.96 5.01
N LEU A 25 7.83 22.12 5.40
CA LEU A 25 8.25 23.19 6.31
C LEU A 25 8.06 24.60 5.73
N THR A 26 7.84 24.76 4.42
CA THR A 26 7.45 26.05 3.83
C THR A 26 6.00 26.42 4.09
N VAL A 27 5.17 25.46 4.50
CA VAL A 27 3.74 25.68 4.76
C VAL A 27 3.56 26.46 6.06
N GLU A 28 2.93 27.62 5.98
CA GLU A 28 2.67 28.44 7.16
C GLU A 28 1.65 27.77 8.09
N GLY A 29 1.92 27.82 9.40
CA GLY A 29 1.01 27.25 10.41
C GLY A 29 0.95 25.71 10.40
N LEU A 30 2.00 25.04 9.93
CA LEU A 30 2.11 23.59 10.03
C LEU A 30 2.26 23.17 11.50
N ASP A 31 1.36 22.30 11.98
CA ASP A 31 1.38 21.80 13.36
C ASP A 31 2.14 20.47 13.48
N TYR A 32 1.96 19.58 12.48
CA TYR A 32 2.48 18.21 12.49
C TYR A 32 3.10 17.81 11.16
N LEU A 33 4.15 16.99 11.23
CA LEU A 33 4.67 16.17 10.14
C LEU A 33 4.47 14.70 10.49
N VAL A 34 3.83 13.95 9.60
CA VAL A 34 3.64 12.52 9.73
C VAL A 34 4.47 11.76 8.71
N TYR A 35 5.05 10.62 9.14
CA TYR A 35 5.86 9.77 8.29
C TYR A 35 5.40 8.33 8.43
N ASP A 36 4.98 7.72 7.34
CA ASP A 36 4.72 6.30 7.23
C ASP A 36 5.87 5.61 6.47
N PHE A 37 6.54 4.67 7.13
CA PHE A 37 7.68 3.95 6.57
C PHE A 37 7.39 2.46 6.37
N LEU A 38 6.27 1.95 6.88
CA LEU A 38 6.12 0.53 7.12
C LEU A 38 5.09 -0.14 6.22
N ALA A 39 5.56 -1.16 5.52
CA ALA A 39 4.75 -2.20 4.90
C ALA A 39 5.29 -3.58 5.32
N GLU A 40 4.59 -4.65 5.02
CA GLU A 40 5.02 -6.01 5.36
C GLU A 40 6.41 -6.34 4.82
N ILE A 41 6.75 -5.85 3.62
CA ILE A 41 8.08 -6.05 3.03
C ILE A 41 9.17 -5.32 3.84
N THR A 42 8.92 -4.09 4.27
CA THR A 42 9.87 -3.32 5.09
C THR A 42 10.08 -3.95 6.44
N MET A 43 9.02 -4.45 7.09
CA MET A 43 9.11 -5.20 8.34
C MET A 43 10.02 -6.42 8.21
N SER A 44 9.91 -7.20 7.13
CA SER A 44 10.78 -8.36 6.89
C SER A 44 12.25 -7.98 6.67
N ILE A 45 12.53 -6.85 6.03
CA ILE A 45 13.89 -6.33 5.83
C ILE A 45 14.48 -5.86 7.16
N MET A 46 13.71 -5.10 7.94
CA MET A 46 14.11 -4.60 9.25
C MET A 46 14.35 -5.74 10.25
N ALA A 47 13.52 -6.78 10.24
CA ALA A 47 13.71 -7.96 11.08
C ALA A 47 15.03 -8.68 10.78
N ARG A 48 15.39 -8.84 9.50
CA ARG A 48 16.70 -9.39 9.11
C ARG A 48 17.87 -8.50 9.53
N ALA A 49 17.70 -7.19 9.43
CA ALA A 49 18.72 -6.24 9.88
C ALA A 49 18.95 -6.35 11.39
N ARG A 50 17.86 -6.42 12.18
CA ARG A 50 17.92 -6.62 13.64
C ARG A 50 18.56 -7.95 14.04
N ALA A 51 18.24 -9.03 13.31
CA ALA A 51 18.86 -10.34 13.56
C ALA A 51 20.37 -10.34 13.33
N SER A 52 20.88 -9.49 12.43
CA SER A 52 22.31 -9.34 12.16
C SER A 52 22.99 -8.35 13.10
N ARG A 53 22.29 -7.31 13.53
CA ARG A 53 22.76 -6.22 14.40
C ARG A 53 21.62 -5.81 15.32
N PRO A 54 21.71 -6.10 16.62
CA PRO A 54 20.63 -5.86 17.59
C PRO A 54 20.15 -4.40 17.67
N GLU A 55 21.02 -3.43 17.35
CA GLU A 55 20.71 -2.00 17.30
C GLU A 55 19.98 -1.57 16.00
N ALA A 56 19.95 -2.40 14.98
CA ALA A 56 19.24 -2.15 13.73
C ALA A 56 17.76 -2.54 13.84
N GLY A 57 17.00 -2.43 12.74
CA GLY A 57 15.60 -2.83 12.68
C GLY A 57 14.60 -1.68 12.71
N TYR A 58 15.07 -0.47 12.41
CA TYR A 58 14.26 0.73 12.23
C TYR A 58 14.69 1.48 10.96
N ALA A 59 13.93 2.46 10.51
CA ALA A 59 14.23 3.30 9.34
C ALA A 59 15.37 4.28 9.68
N THR A 60 16.61 3.91 9.38
CA THR A 60 17.80 4.70 9.74
C THR A 60 17.89 6.05 9.04
N ASP A 61 17.32 6.16 7.84
CA ASP A 61 17.21 7.39 7.06
C ASP A 61 16.27 8.42 7.71
N PHE A 62 15.31 7.99 8.53
CA PHE A 62 14.55 8.91 9.38
C PHE A 62 15.49 9.76 10.25
N ILE A 63 16.50 9.15 10.85
CA ILE A 63 17.49 9.88 11.66
C ILE A 63 18.44 10.70 10.79
N THR A 64 19.04 10.07 9.78
CA THR A 64 20.16 10.64 9.03
C THR A 64 19.73 11.57 7.90
N GLY A 65 18.60 11.30 7.29
CA GLY A 65 18.09 12.02 6.12
C GLY A 65 16.92 12.95 6.42
N VAL A 66 16.09 12.61 7.42
CA VAL A 66 14.95 13.45 7.80
C VAL A 66 15.32 14.36 8.98
N LEU A 67 15.62 13.79 10.15
CA LEU A 67 15.85 14.60 11.35
C LEU A 67 17.12 15.44 11.25
N LYS A 68 18.25 14.83 10.94
CA LYS A 68 19.55 15.52 11.01
C LYS A 68 19.62 16.82 10.20
N PRO A 69 19.12 16.89 8.94
CA PRO A 69 19.14 18.14 8.18
C PRO A 69 18.06 19.16 8.59
N ASN A 70 16.94 18.74 9.17
CA ASN A 70 15.76 19.60 9.34
C ASN A 70 15.40 19.90 10.81
N LEU A 71 15.98 19.21 11.79
CA LEU A 71 15.48 19.22 13.17
C LEU A 71 15.57 20.61 13.85
N ARG A 72 16.54 21.45 13.46
CA ARG A 72 16.62 22.83 13.97
C ARG A 72 15.43 23.66 13.50
N GLU A 73 15.10 23.60 12.22
CA GLU A 73 13.97 24.32 11.65
C GLU A 73 12.63 23.81 12.22
N ILE A 74 12.49 22.49 12.37
CA ILE A 74 11.35 21.85 13.02
C ILE A 74 11.15 22.37 14.43
N ALA A 75 12.23 22.44 15.23
CA ALA A 75 12.20 22.95 16.60
C ALA A 75 11.85 24.45 16.64
N GLU A 76 12.44 25.27 15.76
CA GLU A 76 12.16 26.71 15.67
C GLU A 76 10.69 26.98 15.31
N LYS A 77 10.13 26.19 14.40
CA LYS A 77 8.73 26.29 13.96
C LYS A 77 7.75 25.58 14.93
N LYS A 78 8.26 24.84 15.93
CA LYS A 78 7.48 24.06 16.90
C LYS A 78 6.56 23.02 16.23
N VAL A 79 6.98 22.46 15.09
CA VAL A 79 6.27 21.40 14.39
C VAL A 79 6.55 20.08 15.11
N LYS A 80 5.49 19.30 15.39
CA LYS A 80 5.62 17.99 16.02
C LYS A 80 5.78 16.90 14.96
N ILE A 81 6.51 15.83 15.32
CA ILE A 81 6.79 14.69 14.43
C ILE A 81 6.13 13.44 14.95
N LEU A 82 5.39 12.74 14.10
CA LEU A 82 4.74 11.47 14.40
C LEU A 82 5.14 10.45 13.34
N THR A 83 5.67 9.29 13.75
CA THR A 83 6.20 8.32 12.79
C THR A 83 6.16 6.88 13.30
N ASN A 84 6.01 5.94 12.37
CA ASN A 84 6.22 4.52 12.60
C ASN A 84 7.63 4.04 12.18
N ALA A 85 8.58 4.96 12.03
CA ALA A 85 9.99 4.67 11.67
C ALA A 85 10.68 3.67 12.60
N GLY A 86 10.13 3.42 13.79
CA GLY A 86 10.65 2.46 14.76
C GLY A 86 10.70 1.01 14.25
N GLY A 87 9.86 0.65 13.28
CA GLY A 87 9.89 -0.67 12.66
C GLY A 87 9.76 -1.80 13.67
N VAL A 88 10.73 -2.71 13.70
CA VAL A 88 10.81 -3.78 14.70
C VAL A 88 11.69 -3.42 15.91
N ASN A 89 12.20 -2.19 15.97
CA ASN A 89 13.09 -1.74 17.06
C ASN A 89 12.88 -0.26 17.39
N PRO A 90 11.69 0.15 17.86
CA PRO A 90 11.36 1.54 18.14
C PRO A 90 12.25 2.14 19.25
N GLN A 91 12.72 1.35 20.20
CA GLN A 91 13.63 1.80 21.27
C GLN A 91 14.97 2.27 20.70
N SER A 92 15.58 1.54 19.77
CA SER A 92 16.83 1.97 19.12
C SER A 92 16.62 3.22 18.27
N CYS A 93 15.49 3.34 17.59
CA CYS A 93 15.14 4.56 16.86
C CYS A 93 15.01 5.76 17.79
N GLY A 94 14.30 5.61 18.92
CA GLY A 94 14.16 6.64 19.95
C GLY A 94 15.49 7.05 20.56
N ALA A 95 16.35 6.08 20.87
CA ALA A 95 17.70 6.35 21.39
C ALA A 95 18.54 7.16 20.38
N ALA A 96 18.47 6.82 19.09
CA ALA A 96 19.17 7.56 18.03
C ALA A 96 18.62 8.99 17.87
N ALA A 97 17.31 9.18 17.97
CA ALA A 97 16.68 10.50 17.93
C ALA A 97 17.12 11.37 19.14
N ARG A 98 17.08 10.82 20.34
CA ARG A 98 17.54 11.52 21.58
C ARG A 98 19.03 11.88 21.48
N ALA A 99 19.87 10.99 20.96
CA ALA A 99 21.30 11.27 20.76
C ALA A 99 21.52 12.44 19.78
N LEU A 100 20.76 12.50 18.68
CA LEU A 100 20.83 13.60 17.73
C LEU A 100 20.34 14.92 18.33
N ILE A 101 19.26 14.92 19.11
CA ILE A 101 18.74 16.10 19.82
C ILE A 101 19.83 16.66 20.76
N ALA A 102 20.49 15.78 21.52
CA ALA A 102 21.60 16.17 22.40
C ALA A 102 22.82 16.70 21.62
N GLU A 103 23.21 16.07 20.51
CA GLU A 103 24.27 16.53 19.59
C GLU A 103 24.00 17.95 19.08
N LEU A 104 22.73 18.24 18.74
CA LEU A 104 22.33 19.55 18.23
C LEU A 104 22.07 20.59 19.33
N GLY A 105 22.07 20.19 20.60
CA GLY A 105 21.80 21.06 21.77
C GLY A 105 20.35 21.58 21.77
N LEU A 106 19.40 20.77 21.33
CA LEU A 106 17.97 21.09 21.29
C LEU A 106 17.26 20.57 22.55
N ASP A 107 16.13 21.19 22.89
CA ASP A 107 15.23 20.76 23.96
C ASP A 107 13.93 20.24 23.35
N LEU A 108 13.95 18.97 22.92
CA LEU A 108 12.81 18.28 22.33
C LEU A 108 12.61 16.94 23.06
N LYS A 109 11.35 16.61 23.33
CA LYS A 109 10.95 15.38 24.02
C LYS A 109 10.58 14.28 23.03
N VAL A 110 11.10 13.06 23.25
CA VAL A 110 10.84 11.88 22.43
C VAL A 110 10.04 10.87 23.22
N ALA A 111 8.87 10.49 22.73
CA ALA A 111 8.15 9.34 23.22
C ALA A 111 8.25 8.16 22.23
N VAL A 112 8.39 6.96 22.77
CA VAL A 112 8.46 5.71 22.02
C VAL A 112 7.30 4.81 22.43
N ILE A 113 6.50 4.37 21.47
CA ILE A 113 5.41 3.41 21.65
C ILE A 113 5.89 2.03 21.23
N SER A 114 5.63 1.02 22.07
CA SER A 114 5.95 -0.39 21.82
C SER A 114 4.83 -1.32 22.29
N GLY A 115 5.02 -2.63 22.06
CA GLY A 115 4.01 -3.66 22.37
C GLY A 115 3.40 -4.31 21.13
N ASP A 116 3.74 -3.82 19.95
CA ASP A 116 3.37 -4.43 18.67
C ASP A 116 4.16 -5.71 18.34
N ASP A 117 5.43 -5.81 18.80
CA ASP A 117 6.32 -6.94 18.51
C ASP A 117 6.01 -8.16 19.39
N LEU A 118 5.47 -9.21 18.76
CA LEU A 118 5.11 -10.48 19.39
C LEU A 118 6.12 -11.60 19.09
N LEU A 119 7.26 -11.30 18.48
CA LEU A 119 8.24 -12.31 18.07
C LEU A 119 8.72 -13.18 19.25
N ALA A 120 8.88 -12.59 20.43
CA ALA A 120 9.28 -13.34 21.64
C ALA A 120 8.22 -14.34 22.11
N ALA A 121 6.95 -14.12 21.77
CA ALA A 121 5.82 -14.98 22.14
C ALA A 121 5.44 -15.98 21.04
N ARG A 122 6.20 -16.07 19.93
CA ARG A 122 5.84 -16.85 18.73
C ARG A 122 5.52 -18.31 18.99
N ASP A 123 6.17 -18.94 19.98
CA ASP A 123 5.94 -20.36 20.33
C ASP A 123 4.53 -20.62 20.89
N GLY A 124 3.82 -19.58 21.36
CA GLY A 124 2.44 -19.64 21.84
C GLY A 124 1.39 -19.23 20.80
N LEU A 125 1.80 -18.96 19.55
CA LEU A 125 0.91 -18.50 18.47
C LEU A 125 0.44 -19.63 17.54
N ASP A 126 0.85 -20.86 17.76
CA ASP A 126 0.50 -22.06 16.98
C ASP A 126 -1.00 -22.35 16.93
N LYS A 127 -1.77 -21.84 17.88
CA LYS A 127 -3.24 -21.92 17.93
C LYS A 127 -3.95 -21.09 16.87
N TYR A 128 -3.29 -20.08 16.32
CA TYR A 128 -3.88 -19.19 15.31
C TYR A 128 -3.79 -19.79 13.91
N LYS A 129 -4.75 -19.42 13.09
CA LYS A 129 -4.81 -19.80 11.69
C LYS A 129 -4.77 -18.55 10.83
N ASP A 130 -4.21 -18.65 9.64
CA ASP A 130 -4.22 -17.56 8.68
C ASP A 130 -5.65 -17.14 8.35
N MET A 131 -5.94 -15.85 8.50
CA MET A 131 -7.30 -15.33 8.39
C MET A 131 -7.85 -15.35 6.96
N PHE A 132 -6.99 -15.55 5.95
CA PHE A 132 -7.38 -15.60 4.54
C PHE A 132 -7.46 -17.02 4.02
N SER A 133 -6.43 -17.83 4.25
CA SER A 133 -6.30 -19.20 3.72
C SER A 133 -6.76 -20.29 4.71
N GLY A 134 -6.86 -19.97 6.01
CA GLY A 134 -7.10 -20.96 7.06
C GLY A 134 -5.91 -21.88 7.35
N ALA A 135 -4.74 -21.61 6.75
CA ALA A 135 -3.52 -22.38 6.97
C ALA A 135 -3.08 -22.35 8.44
N SER A 136 -2.37 -23.40 8.87
CA SER A 136 -1.78 -23.46 10.21
C SER A 136 -0.59 -22.52 10.34
N PHE A 137 -0.31 -22.06 11.57
CA PHE A 137 0.82 -21.21 11.89
C PHE A 137 2.14 -21.87 11.43
N PRO A 138 3.05 -21.11 10.79
CA PRO A 138 4.33 -21.63 10.31
C PRO A 138 5.25 -22.08 11.46
N ASP A 139 6.23 -22.93 11.15
CA ASP A 139 7.25 -23.33 12.12
C ASP A 139 7.92 -22.11 12.75
N ALA A 140 7.98 -22.05 14.08
CA ALA A 140 8.48 -20.92 14.84
C ALA A 140 9.93 -20.51 14.44
N GLU A 141 10.75 -21.47 14.04
CA GLU A 141 12.13 -21.24 13.59
C GLU A 141 12.22 -20.47 12.26
N LYS A 142 11.17 -20.55 11.43
CA LYS A 142 11.09 -19.83 10.14
C LYS A 142 10.60 -18.40 10.29
N ILE A 143 10.03 -18.03 11.44
CA ILE A 143 9.43 -16.72 11.67
C ILE A 143 10.52 -15.64 11.75
N ALA A 144 10.36 -14.59 10.95
CA ALA A 144 11.26 -13.42 10.93
C ALA A 144 10.72 -12.25 11.77
N SER A 145 9.42 -11.99 11.71
CA SER A 145 8.73 -10.95 12.48
C SER A 145 7.29 -11.34 12.78
N VAL A 146 6.74 -10.83 13.88
CA VAL A 146 5.32 -10.94 14.24
C VAL A 146 4.92 -9.62 14.87
N ASN A 147 4.08 -8.82 14.21
CA ASN A 147 3.72 -7.51 14.71
C ASN A 147 2.21 -7.27 14.63
N ALA A 148 1.65 -6.76 15.73
CA ALA A 148 0.29 -6.27 15.78
C ALA A 148 0.21 -4.86 15.20
N TYR A 149 -0.91 -4.53 14.55
CA TYR A 149 -1.14 -3.20 13.99
C TYR A 149 -1.82 -2.33 15.04
N LEU A 150 -1.06 -1.44 15.70
CA LEU A 150 -1.57 -0.55 16.74
C LEU A 150 -2.35 0.63 16.13
N GLY A 151 -3.18 1.28 16.96
CA GLY A 151 -3.99 2.43 16.56
C GLY A 151 -3.42 3.79 16.97
N GLY A 152 -4.24 4.84 16.87
CA GLY A 152 -3.86 6.24 17.13
C GLY A 152 -3.92 6.66 18.60
N PHE A 153 -4.70 6.00 19.47
CA PHE A 153 -4.79 6.38 20.89
C PHE A 153 -3.45 6.36 21.64
N PRO A 154 -2.53 5.40 21.42
CA PRO A 154 -1.19 5.44 21.99
C PRO A 154 -0.39 6.68 21.56
N VAL A 155 -0.51 7.10 20.29
CA VAL A 155 0.15 8.32 19.78
C VAL A 155 -0.41 9.56 20.47
N ALA A 156 -1.74 9.65 20.63
CA ALA A 156 -2.39 10.73 21.37
C ALA A 156 -1.94 10.80 22.83
N ALA A 157 -1.78 9.66 23.50
CA ALA A 157 -1.26 9.58 24.87
C ALA A 157 0.17 10.11 24.97
N ALA A 158 1.04 9.78 23.99
CA ALA A 158 2.40 10.30 23.94
C ALA A 158 2.44 11.82 23.75
N LEU A 159 1.57 12.37 22.91
CA LEU A 159 1.42 13.81 22.75
C LEU A 159 0.92 14.49 24.03
N ALA A 160 -0.04 13.86 24.73
CA ALA A 160 -0.53 14.35 26.03
C ALA A 160 0.54 14.32 27.12
N ALA A 161 1.51 13.41 27.06
CA ALA A 161 2.71 13.41 27.92
C ALA A 161 3.73 14.50 27.55
N GLY A 162 3.46 15.29 26.51
CA GLY A 162 4.27 16.42 26.08
C GLY A 162 5.37 16.10 25.08
N ALA A 163 5.28 14.98 24.36
CA ALA A 163 6.23 14.64 23.31
C ALA A 163 6.18 15.62 22.12
N ASP A 164 7.35 15.96 21.59
CA ASP A 164 7.54 16.67 20.33
C ASP A 164 7.76 15.70 19.17
N ILE A 165 8.35 14.53 19.46
CA ILE A 165 8.58 13.45 18.50
C ILE A 165 7.98 12.16 19.09
N VAL A 166 7.05 11.54 18.37
CA VAL A 166 6.46 10.24 18.70
C VAL A 166 6.91 9.20 17.70
N ILE A 167 7.53 8.13 18.18
CA ILE A 167 8.02 7.01 17.38
C ILE A 167 7.26 5.76 17.77
N THR A 168 6.65 5.07 16.81
CA THR A 168 5.98 3.79 17.04
C THR A 168 6.72 2.65 16.32
N GLY A 169 6.44 1.41 16.72
CA GLY A 169 6.64 0.22 15.91
C GLY A 169 5.53 0.09 14.85
N ARG A 170 5.04 -1.13 14.58
CA ARG A 170 3.97 -1.34 13.59
C ARG A 170 2.65 -0.77 14.11
N SER A 171 2.10 0.11 13.34
CA SER A 171 0.76 0.66 13.52
C SER A 171 -0.01 0.58 12.20
N VAL A 172 -1.31 0.81 12.20
CA VAL A 172 -2.02 1.12 10.94
C VAL A 172 -1.51 2.44 10.40
N ASP A 173 -1.45 2.56 9.10
CA ASP A 173 -0.73 3.64 8.41
C ASP A 173 -1.31 5.04 8.76
N SER A 174 -2.63 5.13 8.93
CA SER A 174 -3.32 6.35 9.38
C SER A 174 -3.17 6.69 10.87
N ALA A 175 -2.63 5.78 11.70
CA ALA A 175 -2.62 5.94 13.17
C ALA A 175 -1.86 7.18 13.65
N VAL A 176 -0.77 7.53 12.98
CA VAL A 176 0.04 8.71 13.34
C VAL A 176 -0.73 10.01 13.13
N THR A 177 -1.49 10.12 12.04
CA THR A 177 -2.37 11.27 11.77
C THR A 177 -3.56 11.28 12.72
N LEU A 178 -4.23 10.14 12.89
CA LEU A 178 -5.36 10.00 13.81
C LEU A 178 -4.96 10.37 15.25
N GLY A 179 -3.77 9.98 15.70
CA GLY A 179 -3.27 10.31 17.03
C GLY A 179 -3.13 11.81 17.28
N ALA A 180 -2.68 12.59 16.28
CA ALA A 180 -2.68 14.05 16.35
C ALA A 180 -4.11 14.61 16.50
N CYS A 181 -5.06 14.10 15.72
CA CYS A 181 -6.46 14.54 15.77
C CYS A 181 -7.10 14.23 17.13
N ILE A 182 -6.92 13.01 17.65
CA ILE A 182 -7.43 12.62 18.98
C ILE A 182 -6.86 13.56 20.05
N HIS A 183 -5.57 13.82 20.05
CA HIS A 183 -4.90 14.70 21.03
C HIS A 183 -5.46 16.13 20.96
N GLU A 184 -5.52 16.72 19.77
CA GLU A 184 -5.83 18.13 19.58
C GLU A 184 -7.30 18.46 19.79
N PHE A 185 -8.18 17.53 19.46
CA PHE A 185 -9.64 17.74 19.57
C PHE A 185 -10.26 17.06 20.79
N GLY A 186 -9.49 16.20 21.49
CA GLY A 186 -9.97 15.47 22.64
C GLY A 186 -11.06 14.43 22.31
N TRP A 187 -10.96 13.80 21.12
CA TRP A 187 -11.94 12.80 20.71
C TRP A 187 -11.94 11.58 21.64
N ALA A 188 -13.14 11.17 22.04
CA ALA A 188 -13.35 9.98 22.85
C ALA A 188 -13.35 8.71 21.97
N PRO A 189 -13.14 7.51 22.57
CA PRO A 189 -13.22 6.25 21.85
C PRO A 189 -14.55 5.96 21.16
N GLU A 190 -15.61 6.64 21.55
CA GLU A 190 -16.97 6.52 21.00
C GLU A 190 -17.31 7.57 19.94
N ASP A 191 -16.43 8.52 19.67
CA ASP A 191 -16.58 9.54 18.63
C ASP A 191 -16.29 8.96 17.23
N TYR A 192 -17.02 7.91 16.84
CA TYR A 192 -16.71 7.07 15.69
C TYR A 192 -16.64 7.84 14.36
N ASP A 193 -17.54 8.80 14.12
CA ASP A 193 -17.53 9.58 12.87
C ASP A 193 -16.27 10.45 12.78
N GLN A 194 -15.85 11.05 13.89
CA GLN A 194 -14.63 11.86 13.97
C GLN A 194 -13.37 10.98 13.81
N LEU A 195 -13.33 9.84 14.49
CA LEU A 195 -12.22 8.87 14.37
C LEU A 195 -12.09 8.35 12.94
N ALA A 196 -13.22 8.08 12.27
CA ALA A 196 -13.22 7.67 10.86
C ALA A 196 -12.74 8.80 9.94
N GLY A 197 -13.12 10.05 10.22
CA GLY A 197 -12.65 11.23 9.49
C GLY A 197 -11.14 11.42 9.62
N GLY A 198 -10.61 11.35 10.85
CA GLY A 198 -9.16 11.41 11.11
C GLY A 198 -8.38 10.25 10.48
N SER A 199 -8.98 9.05 10.45
CA SER A 199 -8.40 7.89 9.78
C SER A 199 -8.35 8.07 8.26
N LEU A 200 -9.44 8.58 7.65
CA LEU A 200 -9.45 8.89 6.22
C LEU A 200 -8.45 9.99 5.87
N ALA A 201 -8.33 11.01 6.71
CA ALA A 201 -7.34 12.07 6.55
C ALA A 201 -5.91 11.51 6.53
N GLY A 202 -5.59 10.59 7.45
CA GLY A 202 -4.32 9.86 7.44
C GLY A 202 -4.13 9.04 6.18
N HIS A 203 -5.15 8.29 5.76
CA HIS A 203 -5.11 7.49 4.54
C HIS A 203 -4.86 8.34 3.26
N ILE A 204 -5.39 9.55 3.20
CA ILE A 204 -5.15 10.45 2.06
C ILE A 204 -3.69 10.91 1.99
N ILE A 205 -3.03 11.17 3.12
CA ILE A 205 -1.68 11.74 3.12
C ILE A 205 -0.56 10.73 3.34
N GLU A 206 -0.87 9.49 3.77
CA GLU A 206 0.13 8.45 4.07
C GLU A 206 1.02 8.09 2.89
N CYS A 207 0.46 8.07 1.68
CA CYS A 207 1.19 7.77 0.45
C CYS A 207 1.81 9.01 -0.23
N GLY A 208 2.00 10.10 0.50
CA GLY A 208 2.68 11.30 0.03
C GLY A 208 2.15 11.81 -1.32
N PRO A 209 3.02 11.90 -2.36
CA PRO A 209 2.65 12.52 -3.64
C PRO A 209 1.50 11.87 -4.41
N GLN A 210 0.99 10.70 -4.01
CA GLN A 210 -0.18 10.11 -4.67
C GLN A 210 -1.42 11.01 -4.54
N ALA A 211 -1.59 11.71 -3.41
CA ALA A 211 -2.65 12.69 -3.23
C ALA A 211 -2.46 13.97 -4.06
N THR A 212 -1.27 14.19 -4.59
CA THR A 212 -0.90 15.40 -5.35
C THR A 212 -0.57 15.12 -6.82
N GLY A 213 -1.06 14.01 -7.36
CA GLY A 213 -0.96 13.65 -8.78
C GLY A 213 0.07 12.57 -9.11
N GLY A 214 0.75 11.99 -8.13
CA GLY A 214 1.55 10.79 -8.31
C GLY A 214 0.66 9.59 -8.66
N ASN A 215 1.05 8.82 -9.67
CA ASN A 215 0.28 7.66 -10.17
C ASN A 215 -1.17 7.99 -10.62
N PHE A 216 -1.47 9.23 -10.95
CA PHE A 216 -2.79 9.70 -11.34
C PHE A 216 -3.16 9.25 -12.77
N THR A 217 -4.42 8.89 -13.00
CA THR A 217 -4.94 8.50 -14.32
C THR A 217 -4.66 9.57 -15.37
N ASP A 218 -4.93 10.84 -15.07
CA ASP A 218 -4.68 11.96 -15.97
C ASP A 218 -3.25 12.50 -15.82
N TRP A 219 -2.26 11.62 -15.87
CA TRP A 219 -0.84 11.92 -15.70
C TRP A 219 -0.33 13.05 -16.60
N GLN A 220 -1.00 13.29 -17.73
CA GLN A 220 -0.67 14.37 -18.65
C GLN A 220 -0.76 15.75 -18.00
N GLU A 221 -1.65 15.92 -17.00
CA GLU A 221 -1.83 17.17 -16.27
C GLU A 221 -0.66 17.50 -15.34
N VAL A 222 0.11 16.49 -14.95
CA VAL A 222 1.25 16.64 -14.02
C VAL A 222 2.62 16.37 -14.65
N LYS A 223 2.67 15.86 -15.89
CA LYS A 223 3.89 15.37 -16.56
C LYS A 223 5.07 16.35 -16.55
N ASP A 224 4.81 17.64 -16.68
CA ASP A 224 5.83 18.67 -16.79
C ASP A 224 6.38 19.09 -15.40
N THR A 225 5.74 18.65 -14.31
CA THR A 225 6.07 19.04 -12.93
C THR A 225 6.33 17.85 -12.00
N ILE A 226 6.43 16.64 -12.53
CA ILE A 226 6.67 15.41 -11.73
C ILE A 226 7.97 15.51 -10.91
N ALA A 227 9.03 16.10 -11.46
CA ALA A 227 10.31 16.23 -10.77
C ALA A 227 10.24 17.10 -9.50
N GLU A 228 9.25 17.98 -9.42
CA GLU A 228 9.07 18.96 -8.34
C GLU A 228 7.73 18.76 -7.63
N ILE A 229 7.16 17.55 -7.73
CA ILE A 229 5.86 17.23 -7.15
C ILE A 229 5.83 17.55 -5.65
N GLY A 230 4.76 18.24 -5.23
CA GLY A 230 4.57 18.65 -3.84
C GLY A 230 4.03 17.52 -2.98
N TYR A 231 4.44 17.48 -1.72
CA TYR A 231 3.87 16.58 -0.73
C TYR A 231 2.56 17.13 -0.15
N PRO A 232 1.58 16.29 0.17
CA PRO A 232 0.29 16.76 0.63
C PRO A 232 0.33 17.27 2.07
N PHE A 233 -0.55 18.23 2.38
CA PHE A 233 -0.96 18.53 3.74
C PHE A 233 -2.47 18.66 3.82
N ILE A 234 -3.00 18.49 5.02
CA ILE A 234 -4.43 18.64 5.31
C ILE A 234 -4.67 19.71 6.37
N ASP A 235 -5.79 20.40 6.26
CA ASP A 235 -6.43 21.18 7.32
C ASP A 235 -7.66 20.41 7.79
N ILE A 236 -7.62 19.84 8.98
CA ILE A 236 -8.71 19.04 9.57
C ILE A 236 -9.38 19.77 10.72
N ASP A 237 -10.70 19.69 10.81
CA ASP A 237 -11.50 20.28 11.88
C ASP A 237 -11.96 19.23 12.93
N ALA A 238 -12.54 19.71 14.04
CA ALA A 238 -12.99 18.86 15.15
C ALA A 238 -14.13 17.89 14.80
N ARG A 239 -14.73 17.98 13.61
CA ARG A 239 -15.75 17.03 13.12
C ARG A 239 -15.14 15.89 12.30
N GLY A 240 -13.84 15.97 12.01
CA GLY A 240 -13.15 15.04 11.14
C GLY A 240 -13.24 15.35 9.64
N ASP A 241 -13.86 16.50 9.28
CA ASP A 241 -13.84 16.99 7.91
C ASP A 241 -12.52 17.70 7.63
N PHE A 242 -11.93 17.51 6.43
CA PHE A 242 -10.64 18.11 6.10
C PHE A 242 -10.56 18.64 4.67
N THR A 243 -9.59 19.52 4.45
CA THR A 243 -9.21 20.00 3.12
C THR A 243 -7.77 19.56 2.84
N CYS A 244 -7.54 18.84 1.75
CA CYS A 244 -6.21 18.47 1.27
C CYS A 244 -5.67 19.54 0.32
N SER A 245 -4.38 19.83 0.45
CA SER A 245 -3.63 20.80 -0.36
C SER A 245 -2.17 20.37 -0.52
N LYS A 246 -1.37 21.17 -1.22
CA LYS A 246 0.09 21.02 -1.35
C LYS A 246 0.81 22.34 -1.13
N PRO A 247 2.13 22.34 -0.79
CA PRO A 247 2.90 23.59 -0.65
C PRO A 247 2.85 24.43 -1.91
N GLU A 248 2.73 25.73 -1.73
CA GLU A 248 2.73 26.70 -2.83
C GLU A 248 4.06 26.65 -3.61
N GLY A 249 3.99 26.81 -4.93
CA GLY A 249 5.16 26.78 -5.82
C GLY A 249 5.72 25.37 -6.11
N THR A 250 5.15 24.31 -5.54
CA THR A 250 5.52 22.94 -5.89
C THR A 250 4.75 22.41 -7.09
N GLY A 251 5.30 21.39 -7.76
CA GLY A 251 4.62 20.67 -8.84
C GLY A 251 3.46 19.81 -8.38
N GLY A 252 2.87 19.07 -9.32
CA GLY A 252 1.72 18.23 -9.05
C GLY A 252 0.39 18.98 -9.02
N LEU A 253 -0.68 18.25 -8.71
CA LEU A 253 -2.07 18.69 -8.80
C LEU A 253 -2.90 18.09 -7.65
N VAL A 254 -3.67 18.93 -6.94
CA VAL A 254 -4.68 18.47 -6.00
C VAL A 254 -6.05 18.80 -6.56
N ASN A 255 -6.77 17.77 -7.00
CA ASN A 255 -8.13 17.90 -7.52
C ASN A 255 -9.01 16.72 -7.03
N VAL A 256 -10.29 16.74 -7.41
CA VAL A 256 -11.25 15.69 -7.05
C VAL A 256 -10.74 14.30 -7.50
N GLY A 257 -10.14 14.20 -8.69
CA GLY A 257 -9.63 12.94 -9.22
C GLY A 257 -8.49 12.37 -8.39
N THR A 258 -7.45 13.17 -8.07
CA THR A 258 -6.27 12.72 -7.30
C THR A 258 -6.66 12.25 -5.89
N ILE A 259 -7.58 12.97 -5.23
CA ILE A 259 -8.04 12.61 -3.88
C ILE A 259 -8.97 11.40 -3.91
N SER A 260 -9.84 11.28 -4.91
CA SER A 260 -10.73 10.12 -5.05
C SER A 260 -9.95 8.84 -5.37
N GLU A 261 -8.94 8.91 -6.22
CA GLU A 261 -8.05 7.77 -6.49
C GLU A 261 -7.31 7.32 -5.22
N GLN A 262 -6.77 8.28 -4.45
CA GLN A 262 -6.10 7.95 -3.19
C GLN A 262 -7.07 7.40 -2.14
N MET A 263 -8.31 7.92 -2.05
CA MET A 263 -9.31 7.39 -1.13
C MET A 263 -9.62 5.91 -1.37
N LEU A 264 -9.65 5.47 -2.64
CA LEU A 264 -9.95 4.07 -2.99
C LEU A 264 -8.71 3.18 -3.09
N TYR A 265 -7.51 3.76 -3.01
CA TYR A 265 -6.26 3.01 -3.09
C TYR A 265 -6.10 2.07 -1.89
N GLU A 266 -5.90 0.77 -2.15
CA GLU A 266 -5.71 -0.27 -1.13
C GLU A 266 -6.90 -0.42 -0.14
N ILE A 267 -8.12 -0.08 -0.55
CA ILE A 267 -9.33 -0.28 0.25
C ILE A 267 -9.96 -1.64 -0.11
N GLY A 268 -10.19 -2.46 0.91
CA GLY A 268 -10.95 -3.70 0.76
C GLY A 268 -12.45 -3.43 0.69
N ASP A 269 -13.16 -3.63 1.81
CA ASP A 269 -14.57 -3.27 1.95
C ASP A 269 -14.71 -1.80 2.38
N PRO A 270 -15.19 -0.90 1.51
CA PRO A 270 -15.30 0.52 1.86
C PRO A 270 -16.42 0.84 2.85
N GLN A 271 -17.36 -0.08 3.09
CA GLN A 271 -18.37 0.03 4.13
C GLN A 271 -17.92 -0.54 5.48
N ALA A 272 -16.79 -1.24 5.51
CA ALA A 272 -16.23 -1.84 6.72
C ALA A 272 -14.69 -1.85 6.65
N TYR A 273 -14.10 -0.68 6.50
CA TYR A 273 -12.65 -0.54 6.59
C TYR A 273 -12.24 -0.59 8.07
N MET A 274 -11.86 -1.79 8.52
CA MET A 274 -11.62 -2.09 9.93
C MET A 274 -10.24 -1.64 10.37
N LEU A 275 -10.21 -0.69 11.31
CA LEU A 275 -9.03 -0.18 11.98
C LEU A 275 -9.12 -0.45 13.49
N PRO A 276 -8.01 -0.39 14.23
CA PRO A 276 -8.02 -0.64 15.68
C PRO A 276 -8.93 0.31 16.47
N ASP A 277 -9.08 1.54 16.03
CA ASP A 277 -9.78 2.60 16.77
C ASP A 277 -11.21 2.81 16.27
N VAL A 278 -11.52 2.38 15.05
CA VAL A 278 -12.82 2.59 14.41
C VAL A 278 -12.98 1.66 13.21
N THR A 279 -14.19 1.24 12.89
CA THR A 279 -14.55 0.66 11.60
C THR A 279 -15.12 1.77 10.72
N CYS A 280 -14.43 2.14 9.65
CA CYS A 280 -14.84 3.25 8.78
C CYS A 280 -15.82 2.80 7.71
N ASP A 281 -16.78 3.68 7.39
CA ASP A 281 -17.66 3.60 6.23
C ASP A 281 -17.46 4.83 5.34
N PHE A 282 -16.96 4.60 4.14
CA PHE A 282 -16.66 5.63 3.14
C PHE A 282 -17.75 5.78 2.08
N SER A 283 -18.89 5.09 2.22
CA SER A 283 -19.97 5.07 1.21
C SER A 283 -20.46 6.47 0.84
N ASN A 284 -20.60 7.35 1.84
CA ASN A 284 -21.19 8.67 1.68
C ASN A 284 -20.18 9.80 1.75
N VAL A 285 -18.89 9.50 1.71
CA VAL A 285 -17.83 10.51 1.66
C VAL A 285 -17.99 11.37 0.42
N THR A 286 -18.00 12.68 0.61
CA THR A 286 -18.04 13.67 -0.47
C THR A 286 -16.68 14.31 -0.66
N ILE A 287 -16.28 14.45 -1.92
CA ILE A 287 -15.00 15.03 -2.33
C ILE A 287 -15.32 16.20 -3.24
N THR A 288 -14.97 17.42 -2.83
CA THR A 288 -15.40 18.65 -3.50
C THR A 288 -14.22 19.61 -3.69
N GLN A 289 -14.02 20.09 -4.92
CA GLN A 289 -13.06 21.16 -5.19
C GLN A 289 -13.53 22.46 -4.55
N THR A 290 -12.73 23.07 -3.69
CA THR A 290 -13.05 24.33 -3.00
C THR A 290 -12.18 25.51 -3.44
N GLY A 291 -11.07 25.25 -4.10
CA GLY A 291 -10.14 26.23 -4.62
C GLY A 291 -9.06 25.57 -5.49
N GLU A 292 -8.16 26.34 -6.04
CA GLU A 292 -7.00 25.79 -6.76
C GLU A 292 -6.14 24.96 -5.80
N HIS A 293 -5.90 23.69 -6.14
CA HIS A 293 -5.21 22.72 -5.27
C HIS A 293 -5.80 22.59 -3.85
N GLN A 294 -7.13 22.75 -3.71
CA GLN A 294 -7.84 22.61 -2.45
C GLN A 294 -9.06 21.73 -2.64
N VAL A 295 -9.05 20.56 -2.01
CA VAL A 295 -10.13 19.58 -2.09
C VAL A 295 -10.64 19.25 -0.69
N ARG A 296 -11.93 19.52 -0.46
CA ARG A 296 -12.61 19.19 0.79
C ARG A 296 -13.12 17.75 0.74
N VAL A 297 -12.86 17.02 1.82
CA VAL A 297 -13.36 15.65 2.09
C VAL A 297 -14.21 15.71 3.36
N ALA A 298 -15.43 15.18 3.29
CA ALA A 298 -16.38 15.27 4.39
C ALA A 298 -17.36 14.08 4.41
N HIS A 299 -18.13 13.96 5.50
CA HIS A 299 -19.22 12.98 5.70
C HIS A 299 -18.75 11.54 5.85
N THR A 300 -17.53 11.32 6.35
CA THR A 300 -17.07 9.99 6.77
C THR A 300 -17.94 9.48 7.91
N LYS A 301 -18.26 8.19 7.92
CA LYS A 301 -18.99 7.52 8.98
C LYS A 301 -18.12 6.50 9.68
N GLY A 302 -18.36 6.33 10.98
CA GLY A 302 -17.66 5.38 11.81
C GLY A 302 -18.60 4.46 12.56
N HIS A 303 -18.12 3.25 12.81
CA HIS A 303 -18.76 2.24 13.63
C HIS A 303 -17.78 1.78 14.72
N PRO A 304 -18.25 1.13 15.80
CA PRO A 304 -17.39 0.61 16.82
C PRO A 304 -16.26 -0.25 16.23
N PRO A 305 -15.02 -0.15 16.76
CA PRO A 305 -13.90 -0.97 16.30
C PRO A 305 -14.07 -2.43 16.72
N SER A 306 -13.37 -3.33 16.01
CA SER A 306 -13.22 -4.73 16.43
C SER A 306 -12.53 -4.84 17.79
N ASP A 307 -12.81 -5.92 18.53
CA ASP A 307 -12.12 -6.30 19.78
C ASP A 307 -10.76 -6.96 19.55
N THR A 308 -10.31 -7.02 18.30
CA THR A 308 -9.05 -7.65 17.89
C THR A 308 -8.11 -6.67 17.19
N TYR A 309 -6.80 -6.96 17.27
CA TYR A 309 -5.80 -6.44 16.36
C TYR A 309 -5.53 -7.43 15.22
N LYS A 310 -5.32 -6.92 14.01
CA LYS A 310 -4.64 -7.69 12.97
C LYS A 310 -3.18 -7.84 13.37
N VAL A 311 -2.64 -9.05 13.19
CA VAL A 311 -1.22 -9.37 13.34
C VAL A 311 -0.72 -9.91 12.02
N SER A 312 0.43 -9.43 11.55
CA SER A 312 1.15 -10.03 10.43
C SER A 312 2.46 -10.64 10.92
N ALA A 313 2.63 -11.92 10.63
CA ALA A 313 3.91 -12.60 10.74
C ALA A 313 4.55 -12.72 9.36
N THR A 314 5.86 -12.53 9.28
CA THR A 314 6.66 -12.86 8.09
C THR A 314 7.51 -14.09 8.38
N TYR A 315 7.57 -15.02 7.42
CA TYR A 315 8.34 -16.25 7.58
C TYR A 315 9.06 -16.64 6.29
N PHE A 316 10.16 -17.39 6.44
CA PHE A 316 10.95 -17.86 5.31
C PHE A 316 10.40 -19.18 4.79
N ASP A 317 10.24 -19.28 3.46
CA ASP A 317 9.69 -20.47 2.81
C ASP A 317 10.36 -20.72 1.46
N GLY A 318 11.61 -21.17 1.51
CA GLY A 318 12.43 -21.44 0.32
C GLY A 318 13.07 -20.18 -0.28
N PHE A 319 13.23 -20.20 -1.60
CA PHE A 319 13.97 -19.18 -2.36
C PHE A 319 13.21 -18.81 -3.62
N ARG A 320 13.31 -17.52 -4.00
CA ARG A 320 12.90 -17.05 -5.31
C ARG A 320 14.12 -16.59 -6.12
N VAL A 321 14.00 -16.70 -7.42
CA VAL A 321 15.00 -16.26 -8.38
C VAL A 321 14.31 -15.71 -9.62
N GLY A 322 14.88 -14.70 -10.24
CA GLY A 322 14.38 -14.16 -11.49
C GLY A 322 15.37 -13.23 -12.15
N THR A 323 15.18 -13.00 -13.44
CA THR A 323 15.97 -12.05 -14.22
C THR A 323 15.15 -11.53 -15.39
N MET A 324 15.60 -10.40 -15.94
CA MET A 324 15.04 -9.79 -17.15
C MET A 324 16.12 -9.70 -18.22
N MET A 325 15.71 -9.89 -19.48
CA MET A 325 16.56 -9.75 -20.66
C MET A 325 15.72 -9.33 -21.86
N SER A 326 16.33 -8.68 -22.84
CA SER A 326 15.64 -8.20 -24.03
C SER A 326 15.86 -9.12 -25.22
N PHE A 327 14.83 -9.24 -26.05
CA PHE A 327 14.92 -9.83 -27.39
C PHE A 327 14.56 -8.78 -28.43
N ILE A 328 15.39 -8.66 -29.47
CA ILE A 328 15.27 -7.62 -30.50
C ILE A 328 15.19 -8.27 -31.88
N GLY A 329 14.40 -7.67 -32.76
CA GLY A 329 14.23 -8.07 -34.15
C GLY A 329 12.87 -8.69 -34.43
N LEU A 330 12.71 -9.28 -35.61
CA LEU A 330 11.48 -9.96 -35.99
C LEU A 330 11.19 -11.12 -35.05
N GLU A 331 9.91 -11.31 -34.72
CA GLU A 331 9.43 -12.41 -33.86
C GLU A 331 10.05 -12.38 -32.44
N ALA A 332 10.34 -11.17 -31.95
CA ALA A 332 11.03 -10.99 -30.66
C ALA A 332 10.32 -11.71 -29.51
N GLY A 333 8.99 -11.67 -29.46
CA GLY A 333 8.21 -12.35 -28.43
C GLY A 333 8.28 -13.87 -28.52
N GLU A 334 8.20 -14.43 -29.70
CA GLU A 334 8.33 -15.88 -29.92
C GLU A 334 9.72 -16.37 -29.50
N LYS A 335 10.77 -15.64 -29.87
CA LYS A 335 12.16 -15.93 -29.45
C LYS A 335 12.30 -15.92 -27.94
N ALA A 336 11.67 -14.96 -27.26
CA ALA A 336 11.67 -14.87 -25.80
C ALA A 336 11.00 -16.08 -25.15
N ARG A 337 9.86 -16.55 -25.68
CA ARG A 337 9.15 -17.74 -25.18
C ARG A 337 9.96 -19.01 -25.39
N VAL A 338 10.49 -19.22 -26.59
CA VAL A 338 11.36 -20.37 -26.92
C VAL A 338 12.59 -20.42 -25.99
N PHE A 339 13.21 -19.28 -25.71
CA PHE A 339 14.32 -19.20 -24.78
C PHE A 339 13.90 -19.58 -23.34
N ALA A 340 12.77 -19.07 -22.85
CA ALA A 340 12.27 -19.37 -21.52
C ALA A 340 11.95 -20.86 -21.34
N GLU A 341 11.29 -21.47 -22.31
CA GLU A 341 11.00 -22.92 -22.34
C GLU A 341 12.30 -23.74 -22.31
N ALA A 342 13.28 -23.39 -23.14
CA ALA A 342 14.58 -24.06 -23.16
C ALA A 342 15.32 -23.93 -21.82
N ALA A 343 15.27 -22.74 -21.20
CA ALA A 343 15.91 -22.50 -19.90
C ALA A 343 15.29 -23.38 -18.80
N PHE A 344 13.96 -23.46 -18.71
CA PHE A 344 13.30 -24.35 -17.76
C PHE A 344 13.55 -25.83 -18.06
N ALA A 345 13.48 -26.24 -19.32
CA ALA A 345 13.73 -27.63 -19.70
C ALA A 345 15.14 -28.09 -19.31
N ARG A 346 16.16 -27.28 -19.59
CA ARG A 346 17.53 -27.56 -19.18
C ARG A 346 17.70 -27.57 -17.67
N THR A 347 17.14 -26.58 -16.99
CA THR A 347 17.22 -26.50 -15.54
C THR A 347 16.59 -27.72 -14.88
N ARG A 348 15.39 -28.15 -15.30
CA ARG A 348 14.75 -29.37 -14.81
C ARG A 348 15.59 -30.62 -15.03
N ALA A 349 16.32 -30.71 -16.15
CA ALA A 349 17.27 -31.81 -16.37
C ALA A 349 18.43 -31.78 -15.36
N VAL A 350 18.96 -30.60 -15.05
CA VAL A 350 20.01 -30.42 -14.03
C VAL A 350 19.49 -30.74 -12.63
N LEU A 351 18.27 -30.27 -12.26
CA LEU A 351 17.66 -30.60 -10.98
C LEU A 351 17.54 -32.11 -10.77
N ARG A 352 17.04 -32.86 -11.78
CA ARG A 352 16.97 -34.32 -11.73
C ARG A 352 18.33 -34.99 -11.57
N GLN A 353 19.38 -34.51 -12.27
CA GLN A 353 20.74 -35.04 -12.13
C GLN A 353 21.32 -34.88 -10.72
N HIS A 354 20.89 -33.82 -10.02
CA HIS A 354 21.35 -33.51 -8.67
C HIS A 354 20.40 -34.00 -7.57
N ASN A 355 19.36 -34.76 -7.91
CA ASN A 355 18.30 -35.21 -7.00
C ASN A 355 17.65 -34.07 -6.22
N LEU A 356 17.46 -32.92 -6.86
CA LEU A 356 16.71 -31.79 -6.33
C LEU A 356 15.25 -31.87 -6.82
N ALA A 357 14.33 -31.32 -6.04
CA ALA A 357 12.92 -31.17 -6.41
C ALA A 357 12.76 -30.31 -7.66
N ASP A 358 11.60 -30.36 -8.31
CA ASP A 358 11.24 -29.38 -9.36
C ASP A 358 10.88 -28.03 -8.72
N PHE A 359 10.73 -27.01 -9.53
CA PHE A 359 10.24 -25.70 -9.10
C PHE A 359 8.84 -25.81 -8.53
N GLU A 360 8.57 -25.12 -7.42
CA GLU A 360 7.23 -24.96 -6.86
C GLU A 360 6.35 -24.12 -7.78
N GLU A 361 6.90 -23.07 -8.35
CA GLU A 361 6.24 -22.15 -9.24
C GLU A 361 7.22 -21.58 -10.26
N THR A 362 6.76 -21.37 -11.47
CA THR A 362 7.51 -20.70 -12.54
C THR A 362 6.67 -19.59 -13.14
N SER A 363 7.32 -18.50 -13.56
CA SER A 363 6.67 -17.35 -14.18
C SER A 363 7.44 -16.88 -15.40
N VAL A 364 6.74 -16.69 -16.51
CA VAL A 364 7.25 -16.13 -17.76
C VAL A 364 6.32 -15.00 -18.19
N GLU A 365 6.88 -13.82 -18.37
CA GLU A 365 6.13 -12.67 -18.88
C GLU A 365 6.98 -12.02 -19.99
N VAL A 366 6.34 -11.77 -21.14
CA VAL A 366 6.97 -11.11 -22.30
C VAL A 366 6.39 -9.71 -22.39
N LEU A 367 7.07 -8.78 -21.70
CA LEU A 367 6.65 -7.38 -21.65
C LEU A 367 6.86 -6.72 -23.02
N GLY A 368 5.86 -5.98 -23.48
CA GLY A 368 5.78 -5.43 -24.84
C GLY A 368 4.95 -6.27 -25.80
N GLU A 369 4.34 -7.37 -25.32
CA GLU A 369 3.38 -8.20 -26.06
C GLU A 369 2.10 -8.43 -25.25
N ASP A 370 1.61 -7.41 -24.57
CA ASP A 370 0.36 -7.42 -23.81
C ASP A 370 0.24 -8.59 -22.81
N SER A 371 1.38 -9.07 -22.26
CA SER A 371 1.40 -10.22 -21.34
C SER A 371 0.57 -10.01 -20.06
N GLN A 372 0.23 -8.75 -19.75
CA GLN A 372 -0.62 -8.40 -18.60
C GLN A 372 -2.12 -8.38 -18.96
N TYR A 373 -2.48 -8.42 -20.23
CA TYR A 373 -3.86 -8.25 -20.69
C TYR A 373 -4.62 -9.58 -20.86
N GLY A 374 -3.95 -10.73 -20.77
CA GLY A 374 -4.59 -12.05 -20.87
C GLY A 374 -5.44 -12.21 -22.13
N ALA A 375 -6.74 -12.49 -21.95
CA ALA A 375 -7.68 -12.66 -23.06
C ALA A 375 -7.97 -11.34 -23.82
N ALA A 376 -7.62 -10.19 -23.25
CA ALA A 376 -7.77 -8.89 -23.90
C ALA A 376 -6.50 -8.44 -24.66
N ALA A 377 -5.46 -9.27 -24.69
CA ALA A 377 -4.25 -9.00 -25.44
C ALA A 377 -4.53 -8.84 -26.93
N GLY A 378 -3.98 -7.79 -27.54
CA GLY A 378 -4.05 -7.57 -28.97
C GLY A 378 -2.97 -8.34 -29.74
N PRO A 379 -3.04 -8.36 -31.10
CA PRO A 379 -1.97 -8.92 -31.92
C PRO A 379 -0.70 -8.08 -31.76
N SER A 380 0.39 -8.69 -31.26
CA SER A 380 1.65 -7.99 -31.09
C SER A 380 2.46 -7.95 -32.37
N THR A 381 3.00 -6.78 -32.71
CA THR A 381 3.98 -6.56 -33.75
C THR A 381 5.30 -6.01 -33.18
N SER A 382 5.50 -6.15 -31.88
CA SER A 382 6.66 -5.61 -31.19
C SER A 382 7.96 -6.24 -31.67
N ARG A 383 8.96 -5.42 -31.98
CA ARG A 383 10.30 -5.84 -32.38
C ARG A 383 11.33 -5.72 -31.27
N GLU A 384 10.88 -5.29 -30.08
CA GLU A 384 11.68 -5.16 -28.87
C GLU A 384 10.80 -5.58 -27.69
N VAL A 385 11.19 -6.64 -27.00
CA VAL A 385 10.47 -7.13 -25.84
C VAL A 385 11.41 -7.41 -24.69
N VAL A 386 10.88 -7.37 -23.46
CA VAL A 386 11.60 -7.81 -22.27
C VAL A 386 11.02 -9.14 -21.81
N LEU A 387 11.82 -10.18 -21.83
CA LEU A 387 11.52 -11.44 -21.17
C LEU A 387 11.81 -11.29 -19.68
N LYS A 388 10.80 -11.45 -18.84
CA LYS A 388 10.95 -11.68 -17.42
C LYS A 388 10.73 -13.18 -17.16
N ILE A 389 11.72 -13.84 -16.53
CA ILE A 389 11.68 -15.25 -16.16
C ILE A 389 11.98 -15.39 -14.68
N ALA A 390 11.16 -16.12 -13.93
CA ALA A 390 11.31 -16.29 -12.49
C ALA A 390 10.82 -17.66 -12.03
N ALA A 391 11.32 -18.11 -10.86
CA ALA A 391 10.91 -19.37 -10.24
C ALA A 391 11.02 -19.32 -8.71
N LYS A 392 10.22 -20.18 -8.03
CA LYS A 392 10.34 -20.53 -6.61
C LYS A 392 10.91 -21.95 -6.49
N HIS A 393 11.77 -22.15 -5.47
CA HIS A 393 12.36 -23.44 -5.19
C HIS A 393 12.69 -23.56 -3.70
N GLU A 394 12.50 -24.71 -3.10
CA GLU A 394 12.78 -24.95 -1.68
C GLU A 394 14.28 -24.80 -1.33
N ASP A 395 15.18 -25.11 -2.27
CA ASP A 395 16.64 -25.07 -2.09
C ASP A 395 17.29 -23.94 -2.91
N MET A 396 18.23 -23.21 -2.29
CA MET A 396 18.99 -22.13 -2.94
C MET A 396 19.78 -22.61 -4.16
N LYS A 397 20.30 -23.84 -4.12
CA LYS A 397 21.07 -24.40 -5.27
C LYS A 397 20.14 -24.68 -6.44
N GLY A 398 18.92 -25.20 -6.16
CA GLY A 398 17.91 -25.41 -7.18
C GLY A 398 17.47 -24.10 -7.83
N ALA A 399 17.17 -23.08 -7.01
CA ALA A 399 16.89 -21.75 -7.53
C ALA A 399 18.06 -21.19 -8.36
N GLY A 400 19.31 -21.33 -7.87
CA GLY A 400 20.51 -20.87 -8.57
C GLY A 400 20.82 -21.59 -9.89
N ALA A 401 20.34 -22.84 -10.05
CA ALA A 401 20.50 -23.60 -11.28
C ALA A 401 19.84 -22.89 -12.48
N LEU A 402 18.68 -22.25 -12.28
CA LEU A 402 18.00 -21.49 -13.34
C LEU A 402 18.91 -20.39 -13.92
N LEU A 403 19.57 -19.61 -13.08
CA LEU A 403 20.46 -18.53 -13.54
C LEU A 403 21.70 -19.07 -14.28
N LYS A 404 22.20 -20.23 -13.87
CA LYS A 404 23.31 -20.89 -14.57
C LYS A 404 22.90 -21.35 -15.96
N GLU A 405 21.72 -21.97 -16.08
CA GLU A 405 21.22 -22.46 -17.36
C GLU A 405 20.80 -21.33 -18.30
N ILE A 406 20.22 -20.24 -17.80
CA ILE A 406 19.99 -19.01 -18.56
C ILE A 406 21.32 -18.48 -19.13
N SER A 407 22.37 -18.39 -18.31
CA SER A 407 23.69 -17.95 -18.77
C SER A 407 24.29 -18.94 -19.77
N GLY A 408 24.14 -20.25 -19.54
CA GLY A 408 24.62 -21.31 -20.41
C GLY A 408 23.93 -21.34 -21.79
N LEU A 409 22.70 -20.83 -21.88
CA LEU A 409 21.95 -20.69 -23.13
C LEU A 409 22.37 -19.45 -23.95
N GLY A 410 23.18 -18.55 -23.42
CA GLY A 410 23.52 -17.29 -24.08
C GLY A 410 24.13 -17.43 -25.48
N LEU A 411 24.77 -18.60 -25.80
CA LEU A 411 25.30 -18.93 -27.14
C LEU A 411 24.43 -19.92 -27.93
N ALA A 412 23.34 -20.41 -27.32
CA ALA A 412 22.38 -21.34 -27.93
C ALA A 412 20.97 -20.75 -28.02
N THR A 413 20.85 -19.43 -27.91
CA THR A 413 19.59 -18.68 -27.94
C THR A 413 19.21 -18.31 -29.39
N PRO A 414 17.92 -18.09 -29.68
CA PRO A 414 17.52 -17.37 -30.89
C PRO A 414 18.23 -16.02 -31.01
N ALA A 415 18.59 -15.61 -32.24
CA ALA A 415 19.29 -14.35 -32.47
C ALA A 415 18.48 -13.15 -31.98
N GLY A 416 19.13 -12.20 -31.31
CA GLY A 416 18.50 -10.97 -30.82
C GLY A 416 18.50 -10.82 -29.29
N LEU A 417 19.04 -11.78 -28.54
CA LEU A 417 19.23 -11.66 -27.09
C LEU A 417 20.17 -10.49 -26.75
N SER A 418 19.72 -9.65 -25.83
CA SER A 418 20.53 -8.58 -25.23
C SER A 418 20.31 -8.53 -23.72
N ILE A 419 21.37 -8.30 -22.97
CA ILE A 419 21.33 -8.25 -21.51
C ILE A 419 22.07 -7.00 -21.04
N PHE A 420 21.42 -6.18 -20.21
CA PHE A 420 22.11 -5.09 -19.53
C PHE A 420 23.10 -5.66 -18.51
N ALA A 421 24.38 -5.32 -18.66
CA ALA A 421 25.49 -5.83 -17.86
C ALA A 421 25.56 -5.11 -16.48
N GLY A 422 24.49 -5.25 -15.69
CA GLY A 422 24.46 -4.81 -14.30
C GLY A 422 25.01 -5.87 -13.33
N SER A 423 24.48 -5.92 -12.12
CA SER A 423 24.79 -6.98 -11.17
C SER A 423 24.16 -8.32 -11.61
N ARG A 424 24.87 -9.43 -11.35
CA ARG A 424 24.28 -10.76 -11.56
C ARG A 424 23.12 -10.99 -10.57
N ALA A 425 21.98 -11.38 -11.08
CA ALA A 425 20.88 -11.85 -10.26
C ALA A 425 21.34 -13.01 -9.35
N LYS A 426 20.77 -13.08 -8.16
CA LYS A 426 21.04 -14.12 -7.16
C LYS A 426 19.71 -14.64 -6.60
N PRO A 427 19.63 -15.92 -6.22
CA PRO A 427 18.52 -16.38 -5.41
C PRO A 427 18.40 -15.56 -4.12
N SER A 428 17.19 -15.19 -3.76
CA SER A 428 16.89 -14.52 -2.51
C SER A 428 15.91 -15.36 -1.68
N PRO A 429 16.00 -15.32 -0.33
CA PRO A 429 15.01 -15.98 0.49
C PRO A 429 13.61 -15.52 0.10
N LEU A 430 12.69 -16.47 -0.04
CA LEU A 430 11.28 -16.20 -0.21
C LEU A 430 10.67 -15.91 1.16
N VAL A 431 10.02 -14.77 1.29
CA VAL A 431 9.28 -14.38 2.48
C VAL A 431 7.79 -14.54 2.17
N ARG A 432 7.04 -15.12 3.09
CA ARG A 432 5.58 -15.19 3.02
C ARG A 432 4.97 -14.48 4.21
N LEU A 433 3.71 -14.09 4.04
CA LEU A 433 2.88 -13.50 5.09
C LEU A 433 1.98 -14.56 5.70
N PHE A 434 1.75 -14.42 6.99
CA PHE A 434 0.72 -15.12 7.76
C PHE A 434 0.01 -14.08 8.60
N SER A 435 -1.29 -13.90 8.37
CA SER A 435 -2.07 -12.87 9.05
C SER A 435 -3.16 -13.49 9.91
N PHE A 436 -3.32 -13.00 11.12
CA PHE A 436 -4.34 -13.49 12.06
C PHE A 436 -4.87 -12.35 12.93
N LEU A 437 -5.94 -12.64 13.68
CA LEU A 437 -6.52 -11.71 14.63
C LEU A 437 -6.20 -12.15 16.05
N ILE A 438 -5.77 -11.21 16.90
CA ILE A 438 -5.49 -11.44 18.33
C ILE A 438 -6.39 -10.52 19.17
N PRO A 439 -6.98 -10.99 20.30
CA PRO A 439 -7.72 -10.12 21.19
C PRO A 439 -6.87 -8.92 21.65
N LYS A 440 -7.45 -7.72 21.65
CA LYS A 440 -6.74 -6.50 22.12
C LYS A 440 -6.27 -6.62 23.55
N THR A 441 -6.99 -7.38 24.37
CA THR A 441 -6.64 -7.67 25.78
C THR A 441 -5.35 -8.47 25.95
N ASP A 442 -4.90 -9.15 24.90
CA ASP A 442 -3.67 -9.97 24.92
C ASP A 442 -2.43 -9.14 24.55
N ILE A 443 -2.61 -7.87 24.18
CA ILE A 443 -1.52 -6.96 23.80
C ILE A 443 -1.33 -5.92 24.91
N THR A 444 -0.10 -5.82 25.41
CA THR A 444 0.29 -4.76 26.33
C THR A 444 1.02 -3.68 25.57
N ILE A 445 0.46 -2.48 25.55
CA ILE A 445 1.07 -1.32 24.89
C ILE A 445 1.81 -0.50 25.95
N GLU A 446 3.07 -0.19 25.66
CA GLU A 446 3.94 0.57 26.56
C GLU A 446 4.40 1.87 25.88
N MET A 447 4.57 2.91 26.69
CA MET A 447 5.13 4.18 26.28
C MET A 447 6.35 4.49 27.13
N ASP A 448 7.46 4.82 26.48
CA ASP A 448 8.65 5.45 27.07
C ASP A 448 8.64 6.94 26.71
N ALA A 449 8.29 7.79 27.66
CA ALA A 449 8.35 9.24 27.54
C ALA A 449 9.62 9.76 28.23
N ASP A 450 10.72 9.92 27.47
CA ASP A 450 12.04 10.35 27.98
C ASP A 450 12.56 9.56 29.21
N GLY A 451 12.32 8.24 29.20
CA GLY A 451 12.76 7.31 30.25
C GLY A 451 11.70 7.03 31.32
N GLU A 452 10.54 7.67 31.27
CA GLU A 452 9.38 7.33 32.08
C GLU A 452 8.54 6.28 31.38
N LEU A 453 8.56 5.05 31.89
CA LEU A 453 7.80 3.93 31.34
C LEU A 453 6.38 3.90 31.92
N SER A 454 5.40 3.75 31.05
CA SER A 454 3.99 3.57 31.42
C SER A 454 3.28 2.58 30.52
N THR A 455 2.30 1.84 31.07
CA THR A 455 1.41 0.98 30.31
C THR A 455 0.16 1.76 29.92
N LEU A 456 -0.17 1.72 28.65
CA LEU A 456 -1.33 2.42 28.10
C LEU A 456 -2.55 1.51 28.09
N GLN A 457 -3.70 2.08 28.45
CA GLN A 457 -5.00 1.42 28.31
C GLN A 457 -5.68 1.92 27.04
N VAL A 458 -6.12 1.00 26.20
CA VAL A 458 -6.90 1.30 24.98
C VAL A 458 -8.28 0.66 25.07
N ALA A 459 -9.26 1.23 24.38
CA ALA A 459 -10.60 0.67 24.31
C ALA A 459 -10.56 -0.73 23.66
N SER A 460 -11.26 -1.69 24.27
CA SER A 460 -11.25 -3.08 23.79
C SER A 460 -12.02 -3.28 22.49
N GLY A 461 -12.96 -2.39 22.14
CA GLY A 461 -13.84 -2.60 20.99
C GLY A 461 -14.92 -3.65 21.25
N GLN A 462 -15.52 -4.17 20.17
CA GLN A 462 -16.54 -5.22 20.22
C GLN A 462 -16.42 -6.16 19.02
N PRO A 463 -16.92 -7.42 19.10
CA PRO A 463 -16.90 -8.31 17.95
C PRO A 463 -17.54 -7.67 16.72
N PHE A 464 -16.88 -7.81 15.57
CA PHE A 464 -17.41 -7.29 14.31
C PHE A 464 -18.65 -8.07 13.88
N ASP A 465 -19.70 -7.34 13.51
CA ASP A 465 -20.99 -7.89 13.07
C ASP A 465 -21.31 -7.35 11.67
N ALA A 466 -21.13 -8.19 10.65
CA ALA A 466 -21.38 -7.84 9.25
C ALA A 466 -22.87 -7.55 8.96
N ASP A 467 -23.80 -8.10 9.75
CA ASP A 467 -25.24 -7.90 9.55
C ASP A 467 -25.69 -6.48 9.93
N ARG A 468 -24.85 -5.73 10.64
CA ARG A 468 -25.08 -4.31 10.95
C ARG A 468 -24.72 -3.35 9.81
N LEU A 469 -24.02 -3.83 8.78
CA LEU A 469 -23.62 -2.99 7.66
C LEU A 469 -24.81 -2.68 6.75
N SER A 470 -25.02 -1.39 6.47
CA SER A 470 -25.98 -0.95 5.48
C SER A 470 -25.30 -0.80 4.14
N ARG A 471 -25.60 -1.68 3.20
CA ARG A 471 -25.07 -1.60 1.83
C ARG A 471 -25.88 -0.63 1.00
N PRO A 472 -25.26 0.35 0.31
CA PRO A 472 -25.96 1.23 -0.62
C PRO A 472 -26.66 0.44 -1.72
N ALA A 473 -27.87 0.87 -2.10
CA ALA A 473 -28.56 0.31 -3.23
C ALA A 473 -27.76 0.59 -4.52
N PRO A 474 -27.66 -0.37 -5.46
CA PRO A 474 -26.98 -0.16 -6.72
C PRO A 474 -27.57 1.02 -7.51
N PRO A 475 -26.78 1.63 -8.44
CA PRO A 475 -27.31 2.67 -9.33
C PRO A 475 -28.54 2.20 -10.11
N ALA A 476 -29.35 3.15 -10.56
CA ALA A 476 -30.53 2.86 -11.37
C ALA A 476 -30.15 2.10 -12.66
N GLU A 477 -31.05 1.21 -13.12
CA GLU A 477 -30.87 0.53 -14.39
C GLU A 477 -30.86 1.52 -15.56
N ILE A 478 -30.08 1.21 -16.58
CA ILE A 478 -29.94 2.04 -17.78
C ILE A 478 -30.99 1.68 -18.83
N ASP A 479 -31.44 2.68 -19.61
CA ASP A 479 -32.19 2.44 -20.87
C ASP A 479 -31.18 2.16 -21.99
N ALA A 480 -31.20 0.92 -22.50
CA ALA A 480 -30.19 0.38 -23.42
C ALA A 480 -30.41 0.76 -24.90
N GLN A 481 -31.04 1.90 -25.21
CA GLN A 481 -31.31 2.28 -26.60
C GLN A 481 -30.15 3.05 -27.22
N ALA A 482 -29.72 2.64 -28.43
CA ALA A 482 -28.78 3.32 -29.32
C ALA A 482 -27.45 3.72 -28.62
N LEU A 483 -26.74 2.74 -28.06
CA LEU A 483 -25.47 2.98 -27.35
C LEU A 483 -24.28 3.02 -28.32
N VAL A 484 -23.25 3.79 -27.95
CA VAL A 484 -21.96 3.93 -28.62
C VAL A 484 -20.85 3.58 -27.61
N GLU A 485 -19.84 2.85 -28.04
CA GLU A 485 -18.70 2.47 -27.17
C GLU A 485 -17.67 3.59 -27.06
N VAL A 486 -17.25 3.87 -25.83
CA VAL A 486 -16.12 4.74 -25.49
C VAL A 486 -15.23 4.05 -24.46
N PRO A 487 -13.90 4.25 -24.46
CA PRO A 487 -13.04 3.63 -23.45
C PRO A 487 -13.33 4.22 -22.05
N LEU A 488 -13.30 3.35 -21.03
CA LEU A 488 -13.61 3.71 -19.64
C LEU A 488 -12.80 4.93 -19.13
N VAL A 489 -11.56 5.09 -19.56
CA VAL A 489 -10.70 6.23 -19.18
C VAL A 489 -11.32 7.59 -19.52
N LYS A 490 -12.21 7.66 -20.50
CA LYS A 490 -12.96 8.87 -20.83
C LYS A 490 -14.06 9.19 -19.82
N LEU A 491 -14.59 8.17 -19.14
CA LEU A 491 -15.73 8.26 -18.24
C LEU A 491 -15.31 8.25 -16.77
N ALA A 492 -14.11 7.76 -16.45
CA ALA A 492 -13.69 7.52 -15.08
C ALA A 492 -12.19 7.72 -14.87
N TRP A 493 -11.83 7.99 -13.63
CA TRP A 493 -10.50 7.75 -13.08
C TRP A 493 -10.42 6.35 -12.47
N GLY A 494 -9.23 5.80 -12.36
CA GLY A 494 -9.06 4.46 -11.81
C GLY A 494 -7.75 4.26 -11.07
N ARG A 495 -7.85 3.64 -9.89
CA ARG A 495 -6.72 3.31 -9.04
C ARG A 495 -6.80 1.87 -8.55
N SER A 496 -5.65 1.19 -8.49
CA SER A 496 -5.59 -0.18 -7.97
C SER A 496 -4.40 -0.38 -7.03
N GLY A 497 -4.51 -1.37 -6.16
CA GLY A 497 -3.50 -1.73 -5.19
C GLY A 497 -3.75 -3.09 -4.56
N ASP A 498 -2.93 -3.45 -3.58
CA ASP A 498 -2.99 -4.73 -2.90
C ASP A 498 -3.63 -4.65 -1.51
N LYS A 499 -4.17 -5.78 -1.08
CA LYS A 499 -4.57 -6.07 0.30
C LYS A 499 -4.20 -7.53 0.59
N GLY A 500 -2.91 -7.77 0.90
CA GLY A 500 -2.37 -9.13 0.97
C GLY A 500 -2.28 -9.78 -0.40
N ASP A 501 -3.01 -10.89 -0.64
CA ASP A 501 -3.12 -11.54 -1.96
C ASP A 501 -4.36 -11.10 -2.76
N LYS A 502 -5.13 -10.13 -2.24
CA LYS A 502 -6.28 -9.54 -2.94
C LYS A 502 -5.86 -8.27 -3.68
N ALA A 503 -6.41 -8.05 -4.87
CA ALA A 503 -6.30 -6.79 -5.57
C ALA A 503 -7.58 -5.97 -5.39
N ASN A 504 -7.44 -4.66 -5.10
CA ASN A 504 -8.55 -3.74 -5.22
C ASN A 504 -8.42 -2.91 -6.50
N ILE A 505 -9.56 -2.57 -7.12
CA ILE A 505 -9.66 -1.63 -8.24
C ILE A 505 -10.77 -0.65 -7.94
N GLY A 506 -10.41 0.61 -7.66
CA GLY A 506 -11.33 1.72 -7.52
C GLY A 506 -11.57 2.40 -8.86
N ILE A 507 -12.83 2.59 -9.25
CA ILE A 507 -13.27 3.31 -10.44
C ILE A 507 -14.18 4.45 -10.01
N ILE A 508 -13.83 5.67 -10.35
CA ILE A 508 -14.52 6.90 -9.96
C ILE A 508 -15.08 7.58 -11.20
N ALA A 509 -16.40 7.71 -11.30
CA ALA A 509 -17.02 8.39 -12.43
C ALA A 509 -16.63 9.87 -12.46
N ARG A 510 -16.21 10.38 -13.64
CA ARG A 510 -15.90 11.81 -13.85
C ARG A 510 -17.14 12.70 -13.75
N ASP A 511 -18.30 12.14 -14.10
CA ASP A 511 -19.61 12.75 -13.93
C ASP A 511 -20.56 11.69 -13.34
N PRO A 512 -21.40 12.05 -12.34
CA PRO A 512 -22.38 11.12 -11.77
C PRO A 512 -23.29 10.45 -12.80
N ALA A 513 -23.59 11.12 -13.92
CA ALA A 513 -24.41 10.59 -14.99
C ALA A 513 -23.77 9.39 -15.73
N TYR A 514 -22.45 9.21 -15.64
CA TYR A 514 -21.75 8.09 -16.29
C TYR A 514 -21.81 6.81 -15.47
N LEU A 515 -22.00 6.96 -14.15
CA LEU A 515 -21.91 5.83 -13.20
C LEU A 515 -22.87 4.67 -13.50
N PRO A 516 -24.14 4.85 -13.88
CA PRO A 516 -25.03 3.75 -14.22
C PRO A 516 -24.50 2.90 -15.39
N TYR A 517 -23.90 3.52 -16.40
CA TYR A 517 -23.33 2.83 -17.57
C TYR A 517 -22.06 2.06 -17.20
N ILE A 518 -21.19 2.68 -16.40
CA ILE A 518 -19.98 2.03 -15.86
C ILE A 518 -20.37 0.82 -15.00
N TRP A 519 -21.37 1.00 -14.12
CA TRP A 519 -21.86 -0.06 -13.24
C TRP A 519 -22.42 -1.24 -14.04
N ALA A 520 -23.21 -0.97 -15.08
CA ALA A 520 -23.82 -2.01 -15.91
C ALA A 520 -22.77 -2.79 -16.72
N ALA A 521 -21.74 -2.12 -17.23
CA ALA A 521 -20.70 -2.72 -18.06
C ALA A 521 -19.67 -3.51 -17.26
N LEU A 522 -19.32 -3.05 -16.04
CA LEU A 522 -18.30 -3.66 -15.22
C LEU A 522 -18.92 -4.67 -14.23
N ASP A 523 -19.55 -5.69 -14.74
CA ASP A 523 -20.06 -6.81 -13.94
C ASP A 523 -18.96 -7.84 -13.65
N GLU A 524 -19.28 -8.87 -12.86
CA GLU A 524 -18.34 -9.93 -12.50
C GLU A 524 -17.82 -10.70 -13.73
N ALA A 525 -18.67 -10.93 -14.72
CA ALA A 525 -18.28 -11.66 -15.93
C ALA A 525 -17.23 -10.88 -16.74
N THR A 526 -17.43 -9.57 -16.89
CA THR A 526 -16.49 -8.67 -17.56
C THR A 526 -15.14 -8.63 -16.84
N LEU A 527 -15.14 -8.51 -15.50
CA LEU A 527 -13.90 -8.49 -14.75
C LEU A 527 -13.18 -9.85 -14.76
N ARG A 528 -13.92 -10.97 -14.71
CA ARG A 528 -13.31 -12.30 -14.89
C ARG A 528 -12.70 -12.49 -16.28
N GLN A 529 -13.29 -11.93 -17.32
CA GLN A 529 -12.69 -11.94 -18.64
C GLN A 529 -11.37 -11.14 -18.68
N ARG A 530 -11.31 -10.00 -18.00
CA ARG A 530 -10.13 -9.13 -17.96
C ARG A 530 -9.02 -9.65 -17.04
N PHE A 531 -9.37 -10.17 -15.87
CA PHE A 531 -8.42 -10.50 -14.79
C PHE A 531 -8.35 -12.00 -14.45
N GLY A 532 -9.16 -12.85 -15.05
CA GLY A 532 -9.21 -14.28 -14.74
C GLY A 532 -7.87 -15.01 -14.86
N HIS A 533 -6.97 -14.54 -15.75
CA HIS A 533 -5.61 -15.08 -15.87
C HIS A 533 -4.69 -14.75 -14.68
N PHE A 534 -5.07 -13.81 -13.85
CA PHE A 534 -4.40 -13.50 -12.58
C PHE A 534 -5.01 -14.21 -11.38
N MET A 535 -6.26 -14.63 -11.47
CA MET A 535 -7.03 -15.18 -10.34
C MET A 535 -6.71 -16.67 -10.16
N ALA A 536 -6.71 -17.12 -8.90
CA ALA A 536 -6.72 -18.55 -8.64
C ALA A 536 -8.05 -19.18 -9.05
N GLU A 537 -8.04 -20.49 -9.37
CA GLU A 537 -9.24 -21.21 -9.74
C GLU A 537 -10.26 -21.21 -8.59
N GLY A 538 -11.48 -20.77 -8.87
CA GLY A 538 -12.56 -20.71 -7.88
C GLY A 538 -12.54 -19.49 -6.95
N SER A 539 -11.57 -18.58 -7.10
CA SER A 539 -11.51 -17.37 -6.27
C SER A 539 -12.68 -16.41 -6.55
N GLY A 540 -13.06 -15.65 -5.52
CA GLY A 540 -14.18 -14.72 -5.51
C GLY A 540 -13.84 -13.32 -6.01
N MET A 541 -14.90 -12.54 -6.20
CA MET A 541 -14.84 -11.12 -6.49
C MET A 541 -16.04 -10.42 -5.86
N THR A 542 -15.80 -9.26 -5.29
CA THR A 542 -16.87 -8.45 -4.70
C THR A 542 -16.84 -7.05 -5.29
N ARG A 543 -18.03 -6.50 -5.55
CA ARG A 543 -18.23 -5.13 -6.05
C ARG A 543 -18.96 -4.30 -5.01
N TYR A 544 -18.38 -3.18 -4.64
CA TYR A 544 -18.94 -2.23 -3.68
C TYR A 544 -19.29 -0.92 -4.36
N TYR A 545 -20.39 -0.29 -3.95
CA TYR A 545 -20.83 1.00 -4.44
C TYR A 545 -20.63 2.10 -3.40
N LEU A 546 -20.07 3.24 -3.81
CA LEU A 546 -19.86 4.43 -2.99
C LEU A 546 -20.61 5.60 -3.63
N PRO A 547 -21.89 5.85 -3.22
CA PRO A 547 -22.71 6.90 -3.81
C PRO A 547 -22.17 8.30 -3.57
N GLY A 548 -21.53 8.58 -2.42
CA GLY A 548 -21.04 9.90 -2.06
C GLY A 548 -19.92 10.41 -2.97
N SER A 549 -19.05 9.52 -3.42
CA SER A 549 -17.92 9.82 -4.33
C SER A 549 -18.16 9.35 -5.77
N HIS A 550 -19.37 8.86 -6.08
CA HIS A 550 -19.72 8.31 -7.40
C HIS A 550 -18.76 7.22 -7.88
N ALA A 551 -18.43 6.30 -7.00
CA ALA A 551 -17.37 5.33 -7.22
C ALA A 551 -17.83 3.88 -7.04
N ILE A 552 -17.03 2.99 -7.63
CA ILE A 552 -17.14 1.53 -7.50
C ILE A 552 -15.79 1.02 -7.01
N ASN A 553 -15.78 0.18 -5.98
CA ASN A 553 -14.59 -0.55 -5.58
C ASN A 553 -14.78 -2.04 -5.87
N PHE A 554 -13.86 -2.64 -6.62
CA PHE A 554 -13.78 -4.07 -6.85
C PHE A 554 -12.70 -4.66 -5.95
N LEU A 555 -13.01 -5.77 -5.31
CA LEU A 555 -12.06 -6.56 -4.55
C LEU A 555 -11.98 -7.95 -5.17
N ILE A 556 -10.81 -8.33 -5.66
CA ILE A 556 -10.55 -9.58 -6.38
C ILE A 556 -9.67 -10.45 -5.49
N ASP A 557 -10.19 -11.61 -5.12
CA ASP A 557 -9.51 -12.55 -4.25
C ASP A 557 -8.40 -13.32 -5.00
N GLU A 558 -7.31 -13.65 -4.31
CA GLU A 558 -6.21 -14.48 -4.81
C GLU A 558 -5.70 -14.06 -6.21
N ALA A 559 -5.61 -12.74 -6.43
CA ALA A 559 -5.30 -12.15 -7.73
C ALA A 559 -3.83 -11.73 -7.88
N LEU A 560 -3.00 -11.83 -6.84
CA LEU A 560 -1.63 -11.30 -6.85
C LEU A 560 -0.54 -12.39 -6.79
N GLY A 561 -0.91 -13.67 -6.72
CA GLY A 561 0.04 -14.79 -6.72
C GLY A 561 0.90 -14.84 -5.44
N GLY A 562 0.26 -14.61 -4.29
CA GLY A 562 0.88 -14.58 -2.97
C GLY A 562 1.25 -13.19 -2.48
N GLY A 563 0.78 -12.14 -3.16
CA GLY A 563 0.97 -10.73 -2.78
C GLY A 563 2.37 -10.18 -2.99
N GLY A 564 2.57 -8.91 -2.65
CA GLY A 564 3.78 -8.13 -2.96
C GLY A 564 5.09 -8.76 -2.49
N VAL A 565 5.07 -9.57 -1.43
CA VAL A 565 6.27 -10.18 -0.86
C VAL A 565 6.65 -11.51 -1.54
N ALA A 566 5.64 -12.32 -1.92
CA ALA A 566 5.85 -13.69 -2.39
C ALA A 566 5.64 -13.89 -3.89
N SER A 567 4.95 -13.00 -4.57
CA SER A 567 4.63 -13.13 -6.00
C SER A 567 5.87 -13.14 -6.90
N LEU A 568 5.78 -13.94 -7.98
CA LEU A 568 6.77 -13.93 -9.07
C LEU A 568 6.37 -12.98 -10.21
N ARG A 569 5.22 -12.34 -10.16
CA ARG A 569 4.70 -11.47 -11.24
C ARG A 569 5.48 -10.18 -11.37
N ASN A 570 5.41 -9.55 -12.54
CA ASN A 570 6.00 -8.23 -12.78
C ASN A 570 5.26 -7.13 -12.01
N ASP A 571 3.93 -7.27 -11.86
CA ASP A 571 3.11 -6.44 -10.99
C ASP A 571 2.60 -7.27 -9.79
N PRO A 572 3.41 -7.42 -8.72
CA PRO A 572 3.07 -8.25 -7.58
C PRO A 572 2.02 -7.62 -6.66
N GLN A 573 1.73 -6.35 -6.86
CA GLN A 573 0.82 -5.56 -6.02
C GLN A 573 -0.41 -5.05 -6.78
N GLY A 574 -0.61 -5.43 -8.05
CA GLY A 574 -1.76 -5.02 -8.84
C GLY A 574 -1.85 -3.50 -9.09
N LYS A 575 -0.72 -2.79 -9.04
CA LYS A 575 -0.68 -1.33 -9.23
C LYS A 575 -1.16 -0.89 -10.63
N ALA A 576 -1.00 -1.75 -11.63
CA ALA A 576 -1.42 -1.50 -13.01
C ALA A 576 -2.82 -2.03 -13.34
N TYR A 577 -3.52 -2.74 -12.44
CA TYR A 577 -4.80 -3.37 -12.77
C TYR A 577 -5.88 -2.36 -13.18
N ALA A 578 -5.95 -1.20 -12.52
CA ALA A 578 -6.84 -0.12 -12.97
C ALA A 578 -6.52 0.32 -14.40
N GLN A 579 -5.24 0.43 -14.78
CA GLN A 579 -4.83 0.82 -16.12
C GLN A 579 -5.24 -0.22 -17.18
N ILE A 580 -5.20 -1.52 -16.83
CA ILE A 580 -5.72 -2.61 -17.69
C ILE A 580 -7.24 -2.49 -17.86
N LEU A 581 -7.96 -2.04 -16.84
CA LEU A 581 -9.41 -1.88 -16.91
C LEU A 581 -9.84 -0.61 -17.65
N LEU A 582 -9.06 0.46 -17.57
CA LEU A 582 -9.41 1.77 -18.13
C LEU A 582 -9.48 1.81 -19.66
N ASP A 583 -8.96 0.82 -20.38
CA ASP A 583 -9.13 0.69 -21.82
C ASP A 583 -10.41 -0.08 -22.23
N HIS A 584 -11.14 -0.63 -21.24
CA HIS A 584 -12.37 -1.39 -21.51
C HIS A 584 -13.45 -0.51 -22.16
N PRO A 585 -14.09 -0.96 -23.27
CA PRO A 585 -15.17 -0.21 -23.91
C PRO A 585 -16.44 -0.21 -23.04
N ILE A 586 -17.00 0.97 -22.84
CA ILE A 586 -18.27 1.18 -22.14
C ILE A 586 -19.30 1.71 -23.12
N ALA A 587 -20.44 1.04 -23.20
CA ALA A 587 -21.55 1.46 -24.03
C ALA A 587 -22.35 2.59 -23.37
N VAL A 588 -22.39 3.76 -24.00
CA VAL A 588 -23.05 4.97 -23.48
C VAL A 588 -23.95 5.61 -24.55
N PRO A 589 -24.94 6.43 -24.18
CA PRO A 589 -25.72 7.22 -25.14
C PRO A 589 -24.84 8.16 -25.97
N PRO A 590 -25.25 8.48 -27.25
CA PRO A 590 -24.47 9.36 -28.13
C PRO A 590 -24.09 10.70 -27.51
N HIS A 591 -24.99 11.33 -26.76
CA HIS A 591 -24.72 12.63 -26.13
C HIS A 591 -23.61 12.56 -25.05
N ILE A 592 -23.42 11.42 -24.40
CA ILE A 592 -22.28 11.20 -23.49
C ILE A 592 -21.01 11.00 -24.30
N ALA A 593 -21.07 10.14 -25.37
CA ALA A 593 -19.92 9.89 -26.22
C ALA A 593 -19.38 11.16 -26.92
N GLU A 594 -20.28 12.11 -27.25
CA GLU A 594 -19.91 13.41 -27.85
C GLU A 594 -19.33 14.39 -26.83
N ALA A 595 -19.61 14.22 -25.53
CA ALA A 595 -19.17 15.11 -24.47
C ALA A 595 -17.77 14.75 -23.91
N VAL A 596 -17.23 13.56 -24.19
CA VAL A 596 -15.96 13.01 -23.60
C VAL A 596 -14.80 12.87 -24.65
#